data_5fb8e3d7f233840183e9455927188cf2
#
_entry.id   5fb8e3d7f233840183e9455927188cf2
#
_cell.length_a   1.000
_cell.length_b   1.000
_cell.length_c   1.000
_cell.angle_alpha   90.00
_cell.angle_beta   90.00
_cell.angle_gamma   90.00
#
_symmetry.space_group_name_H-M   'P 1'
#
loop_
_entity.id
_entity.type
_entity.pdbx_description
1 polymer ?
#
loop_
_entity_poly.entity_id
_entity_poly.type
_entity_poly.pdbx_seq_one_letter_code
_entity_poly.pdbx_strand_id
1 'polypeptide(L)'
;EFNRGFCALLCKKGFLVYSMEYRLVPDCKIFDQFRDVFSAMNFVKEHAVEDGGDLSHVYMVGDSGGACLITYTNAIQNNRKIAQAAGVRPSNLKVNALGLISGMFYTAKFDKIGMFLPKYLYGKNYKNTSFCKYVNPENPELIEALAPAWLVTSHDDYLRNYTIHFEKALERAMKEHELVDFPKNKKLTHAFSVFEPFLPESGAVIDMLVKYLRQF
;
A
#
# COMPACT_ATOMS: atom_id res chain seq x y z
N GLU A 1 10.46 -3.75 13.54
CA GLU A 1 10.06 -3.49 14.95
C GLU A 1 8.95 -2.44 15.08
N PHE A 2 8.94 -1.36 14.27
CA PHE A 2 7.98 -0.25 14.38
C PHE A 2 6.52 -0.68 14.19
N ASN A 3 6.24 -1.64 13.32
CA ASN A 3 4.87 -2.06 13.00
C ASN A 3 4.27 -3.07 13.99
N ARG A 4 5.02 -3.54 14.99
CA ARG A 4 4.58 -4.56 15.95
C ARG A 4 3.29 -4.20 16.69
N GLY A 5 3.22 -2.96 17.20
CA GLY A 5 2.04 -2.48 17.93
C GLY A 5 0.79 -2.48 17.05
N PHE A 6 0.91 -1.96 15.84
CA PHE A 6 -0.16 -1.95 14.85
C PHE A 6 -0.63 -3.36 14.49
N CYS A 7 0.30 -4.27 14.16
CA CYS A 7 -0.01 -5.67 13.88
C CYS A 7 -0.72 -6.36 15.05
N ALA A 8 -0.25 -6.14 16.29
CA ALA A 8 -0.87 -6.71 17.48
C ALA A 8 -2.32 -6.20 17.69
N LEU A 9 -2.60 -4.95 17.33
CA LEU A 9 -3.96 -4.41 17.38
C LEU A 9 -4.87 -5.06 16.34
N LEU A 10 -4.38 -5.34 15.13
CA LEU A 10 -5.13 -6.09 14.12
C LEU A 10 -5.37 -7.54 14.57
N CYS A 11 -4.38 -8.20 15.17
CA CYS A 11 -4.56 -9.54 15.74
C CYS A 11 -5.67 -9.56 16.82
N LYS A 12 -5.72 -8.55 17.69
CA LYS A 12 -6.80 -8.40 18.69
C LYS A 12 -8.19 -8.24 18.07
N LYS A 13 -8.27 -7.78 16.83
CA LYS A 13 -9.52 -7.67 16.07
C LYS A 13 -9.86 -8.96 15.30
N GLY A 14 -9.10 -10.03 15.47
CA GLY A 14 -9.35 -11.36 14.90
C GLY A 14 -8.74 -11.59 13.52
N PHE A 15 -7.73 -10.82 13.14
CA PHE A 15 -6.97 -11.08 11.92
C PHE A 15 -5.74 -11.94 12.20
N LEU A 16 -5.47 -12.90 11.33
CA LEU A 16 -4.14 -13.50 11.20
C LEU A 16 -3.27 -12.50 10.43
N VAL A 17 -2.15 -12.07 11.03
CA VAL A 17 -1.31 -11.00 10.46
C VAL A 17 0.08 -11.51 10.13
N TYR A 18 0.46 -11.40 8.87
CA TYR A 18 1.82 -11.60 8.38
C TYR A 18 2.49 -10.24 8.14
N SER A 19 3.49 -9.92 8.94
CA SER A 19 4.29 -8.71 8.75
C SER A 19 5.56 -9.07 7.99
N MET A 20 5.64 -8.61 6.75
CA MET A 20 6.79 -8.91 5.89
C MET A 20 7.86 -7.83 5.94
N GLU A 21 9.10 -8.23 5.79
CA GLU A 21 10.21 -7.35 5.43
C GLU A 21 10.49 -7.45 3.92
N TYR A 22 10.88 -6.35 3.32
CA TYR A 22 11.32 -6.27 1.93
C TYR A 22 12.62 -5.49 1.82
N ARG A 23 13.41 -5.78 0.81
CA ARG A 23 14.66 -5.08 0.56
C ARG A 23 14.45 -3.59 0.32
N LEU A 24 15.40 -2.78 0.75
CA LEU A 24 15.28 -1.33 0.68
C LEU A 24 16.15 -0.75 -0.44
N VAL A 25 15.69 0.36 -1.03
CA VAL A 25 16.54 1.19 -1.89
C VAL A 25 17.58 1.91 -1.02
N PRO A 26 18.82 2.14 -1.49
CA PRO A 26 19.28 1.96 -2.89
C PRO A 26 19.85 0.57 -3.24
N ASP A 27 19.89 -0.38 -2.29
CA ASP A 27 20.51 -1.70 -2.47
C ASP A 27 19.76 -2.58 -3.49
N CYS A 28 18.49 -2.26 -3.74
CA CYS A 28 17.65 -2.90 -4.75
C CYS A 28 16.83 -1.88 -5.53
N LYS A 29 15.99 -2.33 -6.44
CA LYS A 29 15.00 -1.53 -7.16
C LYS A 29 13.58 -1.94 -6.72
N ILE A 30 12.58 -1.11 -7.03
CA ILE A 30 11.20 -1.39 -6.71
C ILE A 30 10.72 -2.73 -7.30
N PHE A 31 11.26 -3.13 -8.44
CA PHE A 31 10.96 -4.42 -9.07
C PHE A 31 11.40 -5.61 -8.23
N ASP A 32 12.50 -5.46 -7.47
CA ASP A 32 12.95 -6.46 -6.51
C ASP A 32 12.03 -6.48 -5.29
N GLN A 33 11.58 -5.31 -4.83
CA GLN A 33 10.59 -5.19 -3.76
C GLN A 33 9.25 -5.84 -4.16
N PHE A 34 8.81 -5.68 -5.42
CA PHE A 34 7.63 -6.40 -5.94
C PHE A 34 7.80 -7.93 -5.84
N ARG A 35 8.99 -8.44 -6.17
CA ARG A 35 9.29 -9.89 -6.04
C ARG A 35 9.26 -10.33 -4.58
N ASP A 36 9.75 -9.49 -3.66
CA ASP A 36 9.72 -9.78 -2.23
C ASP A 36 8.27 -9.88 -1.72
N VAL A 37 7.39 -8.93 -2.13
CA VAL A 37 5.97 -8.98 -1.80
C VAL A 37 5.30 -10.24 -2.37
N PHE A 38 5.54 -10.59 -3.63
CA PHE A 38 4.95 -11.80 -4.21
C PHE A 38 5.49 -13.08 -3.58
N SER A 39 6.74 -13.11 -3.13
CA SER A 39 7.29 -14.21 -2.36
C SER A 39 6.57 -14.36 -1.01
N ALA A 40 6.33 -13.24 -0.31
CA ALA A 40 5.55 -13.25 0.93
C ALA A 40 4.09 -13.68 0.69
N MET A 41 3.46 -13.21 -0.39
CA MET A 41 2.11 -13.64 -0.75
C MET A 41 2.02 -15.14 -1.06
N ASN A 42 3.04 -15.71 -1.71
CA ASN A 42 3.10 -17.16 -1.92
C ASN A 42 3.26 -17.91 -0.60
N PHE A 43 4.11 -17.43 0.31
CA PHE A 43 4.21 -17.99 1.65
C PHE A 43 2.87 -17.97 2.39
N VAL A 44 2.17 -16.83 2.38
CA VAL A 44 0.82 -16.72 2.97
C VAL A 44 -0.14 -17.74 2.35
N LYS A 45 -0.14 -17.87 1.02
CA LYS A 45 -0.99 -18.82 0.30
C LYS A 45 -0.74 -20.27 0.72
N GLU A 46 0.50 -20.62 1.02
CA GLU A 46 0.91 -21.97 1.40
C GLU A 46 0.62 -22.29 2.88
N HIS A 47 0.71 -21.31 3.76
CA HIS A 47 0.71 -21.53 5.22
C HIS A 47 -0.54 -21.01 5.94
N ALA A 48 -1.24 -20.01 5.39
CA ALA A 48 -2.29 -19.30 6.13
C ALA A 48 -3.41 -20.24 6.64
N VAL A 49 -3.77 -21.27 5.90
CA VAL A 49 -4.83 -22.21 6.31
C VAL A 49 -4.37 -23.03 7.52
N GLU A 50 -3.12 -23.47 7.55
CA GLU A 50 -2.53 -24.21 8.69
C GLU A 50 -2.42 -23.31 9.92
N ASP A 51 -2.17 -22.01 9.72
CA ASP A 51 -2.10 -20.99 10.78
C ASP A 51 -3.50 -20.50 11.23
N GLY A 52 -4.59 -21.06 10.67
CA GLY A 52 -5.97 -20.73 11.03
C GLY A 52 -6.55 -19.55 10.25
N GLY A 53 -5.92 -19.15 9.15
CA GLY A 53 -6.39 -18.07 8.27
C GLY A 53 -7.39 -18.55 7.21
N ASP A 54 -8.12 -17.61 6.65
CA ASP A 54 -9.09 -17.80 5.58
C ASP A 54 -8.62 -17.10 4.29
N LEU A 55 -8.22 -17.88 3.28
CA LEU A 55 -7.75 -17.37 1.99
C LEU A 55 -8.87 -16.75 1.12
N SER A 56 -10.13 -16.85 1.51
CA SER A 56 -11.23 -16.13 0.86
C SER A 56 -11.31 -14.66 1.29
N HIS A 57 -10.67 -14.29 2.40
CA HIS A 57 -10.65 -12.95 2.99
C HIS A 57 -9.22 -12.48 3.24
N VAL A 58 -8.53 -12.11 2.17
CA VAL A 58 -7.13 -11.63 2.23
C VAL A 58 -7.06 -10.15 1.96
N TYR A 59 -6.34 -9.43 2.80
CA TYR A 59 -6.18 -7.99 2.73
C TYR A 59 -4.70 -7.59 2.76
N MET A 60 -4.37 -6.48 2.13
CA MET A 60 -3.03 -5.89 2.24
C MET A 60 -3.13 -4.53 2.92
N VAL A 61 -2.29 -4.31 3.92
CA VAL A 61 -2.21 -3.02 4.63
C VAL A 61 -0.76 -2.54 4.59
N GLY A 62 -0.56 -1.28 4.28
CA GLY A 62 0.78 -0.69 4.22
C GLY A 62 0.76 0.79 4.54
N ASP A 63 1.86 1.27 5.10
CA ASP A 63 2.07 2.68 5.40
C ASP A 63 3.17 3.27 4.52
N SER A 64 3.10 4.55 4.23
CA SER A 64 4.15 5.31 3.52
C SER A 64 4.60 4.64 2.22
N GLY A 65 5.87 4.24 2.14
CA GLY A 65 6.43 3.45 1.03
C GLY A 65 5.76 2.08 0.89
N GLY A 66 5.36 1.46 1.98
CA GLY A 66 4.59 0.21 1.98
C GLY A 66 3.22 0.36 1.31
N ALA A 67 2.50 1.46 1.55
CA ALA A 67 1.25 1.76 0.87
C ALA A 67 1.44 1.91 -0.65
N CYS A 68 2.51 2.59 -1.08
CA CYS A 68 2.91 2.66 -2.49
C CYS A 68 3.18 1.25 -3.05
N LEU A 69 3.96 0.45 -2.34
CA LEU A 69 4.37 -0.89 -2.76
C LEU A 69 3.18 -1.83 -2.94
N ILE A 70 2.24 -1.87 -1.99
CA ILE A 70 1.05 -2.73 -2.10
C ILE A 70 0.08 -2.23 -3.18
N THR A 71 0.00 -0.92 -3.45
CA THR A 71 -0.77 -0.36 -4.57
C THR A 71 -0.26 -0.93 -5.89
N TYR A 72 1.05 -0.88 -6.13
CA TYR A 72 1.63 -1.44 -7.35
C TYR A 72 1.50 -2.96 -7.42
N THR A 73 1.80 -3.67 -6.35
CA THR A 73 1.74 -5.15 -6.36
C THR A 73 0.32 -5.66 -6.53
N ASN A 74 -0.68 -4.98 -5.98
CA ASN A 74 -2.08 -5.32 -6.22
C ASN A 74 -2.48 -5.07 -7.69
N ALA A 75 -2.09 -3.96 -8.30
CA ALA A 75 -2.32 -3.71 -9.71
C ALA A 75 -1.59 -4.72 -10.63
N ILE A 76 -0.34 -5.07 -10.31
CA ILE A 76 0.44 -6.10 -11.01
C ILE A 76 -0.26 -7.45 -10.92
N GLN A 77 -0.78 -7.81 -9.75
CA GLN A 77 -1.52 -9.04 -9.51
C GLN A 77 -2.73 -9.18 -10.43
N ASN A 78 -3.45 -8.08 -10.64
CA ASN A 78 -4.74 -8.06 -11.32
C ASN A 78 -4.66 -7.66 -12.80
N ASN A 79 -3.47 -7.22 -13.29
CA ASN A 79 -3.32 -6.77 -14.68
C ASN A 79 -2.03 -7.33 -15.32
N ARG A 80 -2.22 -8.23 -16.29
CA ARG A 80 -1.12 -8.90 -17.00
C ARG A 80 -0.18 -7.92 -17.72
N LYS A 81 -0.69 -6.80 -18.26
CA LYS A 81 0.15 -5.81 -18.95
C LYS A 81 1.09 -5.11 -17.96
N ILE A 82 0.61 -4.80 -16.75
CA ILE A 82 1.42 -4.19 -15.69
C ILE A 82 2.46 -5.19 -15.21
N ALA A 83 2.09 -6.46 -15.01
CA ALA A 83 3.01 -7.54 -14.63
C ALA A 83 4.14 -7.72 -15.65
N GLN A 84 3.81 -7.74 -16.95
CA GLN A 84 4.79 -7.82 -18.03
C GLN A 84 5.71 -6.60 -18.06
N ALA A 85 5.16 -5.39 -17.90
CA ALA A 85 5.96 -4.17 -17.87
C ALA A 85 6.91 -4.12 -16.66
N ALA A 86 6.48 -4.63 -15.51
CA ALA A 86 7.30 -4.74 -14.31
C ALA A 86 8.32 -5.89 -14.37
N GLY A 87 8.15 -6.84 -15.26
CA GLY A 87 9.02 -8.03 -15.35
C GLY A 87 8.94 -8.91 -14.09
N VAL A 88 7.76 -9.04 -13.51
CA VAL A 88 7.52 -9.84 -12.31
C VAL A 88 6.37 -10.82 -12.50
N ARG A 89 6.41 -11.92 -11.75
CA ARG A 89 5.38 -12.96 -11.77
C ARG A 89 4.47 -12.81 -10.54
N PRO A 90 3.16 -12.57 -10.72
CA PRO A 90 2.21 -12.50 -9.62
C PRO A 90 2.05 -13.82 -8.87
N SER A 91 1.60 -13.76 -7.61
CA SER A 91 1.33 -14.93 -6.77
C SER A 91 0.00 -15.63 -7.08
N ASN A 92 -0.94 -14.92 -7.71
CA ASN A 92 -2.34 -15.33 -7.90
C ASN A 92 -3.15 -15.53 -6.58
N LEU A 93 -2.67 -14.99 -5.45
CA LEU A 93 -3.45 -14.90 -4.23
C LEU A 93 -4.41 -13.70 -4.33
N LYS A 94 -5.72 -13.94 -4.37
CA LYS A 94 -6.70 -12.86 -4.44
C LYS A 94 -6.59 -11.96 -3.22
N VAL A 95 -6.54 -10.65 -3.45
CA VAL A 95 -6.61 -9.62 -2.40
C VAL A 95 -7.98 -8.94 -2.48
N ASN A 96 -8.71 -8.93 -1.38
CA ASN A 96 -10.09 -8.44 -1.32
C ASN A 96 -10.17 -6.93 -1.14
N ALA A 97 -9.30 -6.34 -0.31
CA ALA A 97 -9.22 -4.89 -0.13
C ALA A 97 -7.83 -4.44 0.34
N LEU A 98 -7.58 -3.13 0.22
CA LEU A 98 -6.32 -2.47 0.60
C LEU A 98 -6.55 -1.49 1.74
N GLY A 99 -5.62 -1.45 2.71
CA GLY A 99 -5.49 -0.39 3.71
C GLY A 99 -4.25 0.46 3.42
N LEU A 100 -4.44 1.72 3.05
CA LEU A 100 -3.38 2.61 2.57
C LEU A 100 -3.17 3.77 3.56
N ILE A 101 -2.12 3.69 4.37
CA ILE A 101 -1.86 4.63 5.46
C ILE A 101 -0.78 5.62 5.03
N SER A 102 -1.10 6.93 4.96
CA SER A 102 -0.12 7.99 4.68
C SER A 102 0.75 7.71 3.44
N GLY A 103 0.13 7.30 2.32
CA GLY A 103 0.82 6.68 1.20
C GLY A 103 1.76 7.60 0.43
N MET A 104 2.96 7.10 0.12
CA MET A 104 3.95 7.76 -0.74
C MET A 104 3.68 7.43 -2.24
N PHE A 105 2.49 7.78 -2.75
CA PHE A 105 2.04 7.36 -4.08
C PHE A 105 2.82 8.01 -5.23
N TYR A 106 3.22 9.27 -5.09
CA TYR A 106 3.81 10.07 -6.17
C TYR A 106 5.34 10.12 -6.09
N THR A 107 5.98 9.05 -6.50
CA THR A 107 7.44 8.88 -6.40
C THR A 107 8.24 9.65 -7.45
N ALA A 108 7.59 10.18 -8.49
CA ALA A 108 8.22 10.94 -9.59
C ALA A 108 7.56 12.30 -9.86
N LYS A 109 6.79 12.82 -8.90
CA LYS A 109 6.22 14.17 -8.98
C LYS A 109 7.33 15.22 -8.92
N PHE A 110 7.10 16.38 -9.55
CA PHE A 110 8.08 17.48 -9.52
C PHE A 110 8.08 18.20 -8.15
N ASP A 111 8.68 17.52 -7.16
CA ASP A 111 8.90 17.99 -5.80
C ASP A 111 10.19 17.40 -5.23
N LYS A 112 10.49 17.64 -3.94
CA LYS A 112 11.73 17.16 -3.29
C LYS A 112 11.89 15.64 -3.37
N ILE A 113 10.79 14.89 -3.30
CA ILE A 113 10.81 13.41 -3.37
C ILE A 113 11.09 12.97 -4.81
N GLY A 114 10.28 13.43 -5.74
CA GLY A 114 10.35 13.01 -7.14
C GLY A 114 11.57 13.52 -7.91
N MET A 115 12.31 14.50 -7.39
CA MET A 115 13.60 14.91 -7.99
C MET A 115 14.70 13.87 -7.82
N PHE A 116 14.71 13.12 -6.74
CA PHE A 116 15.82 12.23 -6.39
C PHE A 116 15.43 10.76 -6.40
N LEU A 117 14.23 10.44 -5.93
CA LEU A 117 13.78 9.06 -5.69
C LEU A 117 13.67 8.19 -6.94
N PRO A 118 13.18 8.65 -8.11
CA PRO A 118 12.89 7.78 -9.26
C PRO A 118 14.09 6.97 -9.75
N LYS A 119 15.27 7.60 -9.81
CA LYS A 119 16.49 6.92 -10.27
C LYS A 119 16.93 5.78 -9.34
N TYR A 120 16.62 5.89 -8.06
CA TYR A 120 16.90 4.85 -7.06
C TYR A 120 15.87 3.74 -7.11
N LEU A 121 14.58 4.09 -7.20
CA LEU A 121 13.47 3.14 -7.27
C LEU A 121 13.45 2.38 -8.59
N TYR A 122 13.46 3.09 -9.71
CA TYR A 122 13.20 2.52 -11.04
C TYR A 122 14.46 2.28 -11.88
N GLY A 123 15.61 2.87 -11.48
CA GLY A 123 16.85 2.86 -12.24
C GLY A 123 17.03 4.11 -13.13
N LYS A 124 18.27 4.38 -13.55
CA LYS A 124 18.64 5.59 -14.31
C LYS A 124 17.86 5.75 -15.62
N ASN A 125 17.58 4.66 -16.32
CA ASN A 125 16.94 4.66 -17.65
C ASN A 125 15.43 4.33 -17.59
N TYR A 126 14.77 4.46 -16.44
CA TYR A 126 13.39 4.04 -16.25
C TYR A 126 12.42 4.67 -17.26
N LYS A 127 12.69 5.89 -17.73
CA LYS A 127 11.85 6.60 -18.71
C LYS A 127 11.77 5.86 -20.07
N ASN A 128 12.72 5.01 -20.37
CA ASN A 128 12.78 4.20 -21.61
C ASN A 128 12.25 2.77 -21.42
N THR A 129 11.68 2.47 -20.26
CA THR A 129 11.11 1.15 -19.96
C THR A 129 9.61 1.11 -20.21
N SER A 130 9.06 -0.07 -20.44
CA SER A 130 7.61 -0.30 -20.57
C SER A 130 6.84 0.06 -19.30
N PHE A 131 7.52 0.04 -18.14
CA PHE A 131 6.92 0.41 -16.85
C PHE A 131 6.77 1.92 -16.65
N CYS A 132 7.45 2.75 -17.45
CA CYS A 132 7.47 4.21 -17.27
C CYS A 132 6.05 4.83 -17.18
N LYS A 133 5.10 4.37 -17.99
CA LYS A 133 3.73 4.87 -17.96
C LYS A 133 2.99 4.59 -16.64
N TYR A 134 3.42 3.59 -15.89
CA TYR A 134 2.84 3.21 -14.59
C TYR A 134 3.52 3.91 -13.40
N VAL A 135 4.60 4.65 -13.61
CA VAL A 135 5.23 5.46 -12.56
C VAL A 135 4.28 6.54 -12.05
N ASN A 136 3.35 7.01 -12.90
CA ASN A 136 2.22 7.80 -12.45
C ASN A 136 1.14 6.88 -11.84
N PRO A 137 0.84 7.00 -10.53
CA PRO A 137 -0.15 6.17 -9.86
C PRO A 137 -1.59 6.41 -10.36
N GLU A 138 -1.84 7.52 -11.05
CA GLU A 138 -3.14 7.86 -11.67
C GLU A 138 -3.34 7.21 -13.04
N ASN A 139 -2.42 6.35 -13.51
CA ASN A 139 -2.61 5.64 -14.76
C ASN A 139 -3.90 4.83 -14.73
N PRO A 140 -4.82 4.98 -15.72
CA PRO A 140 -6.13 4.32 -15.70
C PRO A 140 -6.05 2.80 -15.60
N GLU A 141 -5.11 2.15 -16.32
CA GLU A 141 -4.94 0.70 -16.25
C GLU A 141 -4.51 0.24 -14.83
N LEU A 142 -3.75 1.09 -14.11
CA LEU A 142 -3.33 0.81 -12.75
C LEU A 142 -4.50 0.94 -11.79
N ILE A 143 -5.25 2.04 -11.84
CA ILE A 143 -6.38 2.29 -10.94
C ILE A 143 -7.49 1.25 -11.17
N GLU A 144 -7.81 0.93 -12.42
CA GLU A 144 -8.82 -0.10 -12.74
C GLU A 144 -8.47 -1.46 -12.13
N ALA A 145 -7.20 -1.79 -12.08
CA ALA A 145 -6.71 -3.06 -11.54
C ALA A 145 -6.72 -3.17 -10.01
N LEU A 146 -6.92 -2.06 -9.27
CA LEU A 146 -6.90 -2.08 -7.81
C LEU A 146 -8.12 -2.80 -7.22
N ALA A 147 -7.93 -3.48 -6.10
CA ALA A 147 -9.00 -3.86 -5.20
C ALA A 147 -9.60 -2.61 -4.51
N PRO A 148 -10.79 -2.71 -3.87
CA PRO A 148 -11.32 -1.66 -3.01
C PRO A 148 -10.27 -1.14 -2.02
N ALA A 149 -10.23 0.17 -1.78
CA ALA A 149 -9.15 0.79 -1.02
C ALA A 149 -9.65 1.71 0.10
N TRP A 150 -9.16 1.50 1.30
CA TRP A 150 -9.34 2.41 2.43
C TRP A 150 -8.08 3.24 2.62
N LEU A 151 -8.23 4.57 2.69
CA LEU A 151 -7.11 5.50 2.82
C LEU A 151 -7.23 6.28 4.12
N VAL A 152 -6.09 6.53 4.78
CA VAL A 152 -6.03 7.41 5.95
C VAL A 152 -4.83 8.32 5.90
N THR A 153 -5.04 9.56 6.31
CA THR A 153 -4.02 10.59 6.49
C THR A 153 -4.46 11.59 7.57
N SER A 154 -3.67 12.63 7.78
CA SER A 154 -3.99 13.74 8.68
C SER A 154 -3.45 15.07 8.17
N HIS A 155 -3.95 16.17 8.70
CA HIS A 155 -3.44 17.52 8.38
C HIS A 155 -1.99 17.77 8.85
N ASP A 156 -1.45 16.95 9.75
CA ASP A 156 -0.07 17.04 10.23
C ASP A 156 0.90 16.11 9.47
N ASP A 157 0.37 15.30 8.54
CA ASP A 157 1.17 14.42 7.68
C ASP A 157 1.77 15.18 6.50
N TYR A 158 3.08 15.13 6.36
CA TYR A 158 3.78 15.80 5.24
C TYR A 158 3.47 15.15 3.88
N LEU A 159 2.97 13.92 3.83
CA LEU A 159 2.48 13.24 2.62
C LEU A 159 0.96 13.34 2.42
N ARG A 160 0.24 14.09 3.28
CA ARG A 160 -1.22 14.24 3.16
C ARG A 160 -1.67 14.54 1.73
N ASN A 161 -1.00 15.50 1.07
CA ASN A 161 -1.36 15.89 -0.29
C ASN A 161 -1.24 14.73 -1.31
N TYR A 162 -0.35 13.76 -1.09
CA TYR A 162 -0.26 12.58 -1.93
C TYR A 162 -1.50 11.69 -1.75
N THR A 163 -1.91 11.47 -0.52
CA THR A 163 -3.11 10.67 -0.22
C THR A 163 -4.36 11.34 -0.80
N ILE A 164 -4.54 12.65 -0.59
CA ILE A 164 -5.69 13.41 -1.14
C ILE A 164 -5.72 13.42 -2.68
N HIS A 165 -4.57 13.55 -3.34
CA HIS A 165 -4.53 13.50 -4.81
C HIS A 165 -4.84 12.11 -5.34
N PHE A 166 -4.36 11.07 -4.68
CA PHE A 166 -4.61 9.69 -5.10
C PHE A 166 -6.07 9.30 -4.88
N GLU A 167 -6.66 9.70 -3.76
CA GLU A 167 -8.10 9.53 -3.51
C GLU A 167 -8.94 10.17 -4.61
N LYS A 168 -8.65 11.42 -5.01
CA LYS A 168 -9.34 12.07 -6.13
C LYS A 168 -9.18 11.33 -7.45
N ALA A 169 -8.07 10.63 -7.66
CA ALA A 169 -7.89 9.79 -8.85
C ALA A 169 -8.77 8.54 -8.79
N LEU A 170 -8.92 7.94 -7.62
CA LEU A 170 -9.86 6.83 -7.39
C LEU A 170 -11.31 7.29 -7.60
N GLU A 171 -11.69 8.45 -7.04
CA GLU A 171 -13.01 9.06 -7.22
C GLU A 171 -13.35 9.30 -8.69
N ARG A 172 -12.44 9.96 -9.45
CA ARG A 172 -12.62 10.18 -10.89
C ARG A 172 -12.80 8.89 -11.70
N ALA A 173 -12.17 7.82 -11.27
CA ALA A 173 -12.28 6.50 -11.88
C ALA A 173 -13.47 5.68 -11.34
N MET A 174 -14.27 6.25 -10.46
CA MET A 174 -15.40 5.56 -9.78
C MET A 174 -14.95 4.26 -9.09
N LYS A 175 -13.71 4.24 -8.59
CA LYS A 175 -13.17 3.08 -7.88
C LYS A 175 -13.70 3.06 -6.45
N GLU A 176 -14.11 1.89 -5.98
CA GLU A 176 -14.56 1.68 -4.61
C GLU A 176 -13.46 2.08 -3.62
N HIS A 177 -13.71 3.10 -2.80
CA HIS A 177 -12.77 3.58 -1.80
C HIS A 177 -13.43 4.38 -0.69
N GLU A 178 -12.70 4.54 0.41
CA GLU A 178 -13.06 5.42 1.53
C GLU A 178 -11.81 6.17 1.98
N LEU A 179 -11.94 7.47 2.28
CA LEU A 179 -10.89 8.32 2.84
C LEU A 179 -11.23 8.79 4.24
N VAL A 180 -10.27 8.65 5.14
CA VAL A 180 -10.29 9.29 6.47
C VAL A 180 -9.15 10.30 6.56
N ASP A 181 -9.49 11.57 6.69
CA ASP A 181 -8.55 12.67 6.80
C ASP A 181 -8.70 13.35 8.17
N PHE A 182 -7.80 13.03 9.10
CA PHE A 182 -7.87 13.58 10.46
C PHE A 182 -7.53 15.07 10.49
N PRO A 183 -8.26 15.86 11.29
CA PRO A 183 -7.98 17.29 11.44
C PRO A 183 -6.62 17.52 12.10
N LYS A 184 -6.13 18.75 12.00
CA LYS A 184 -4.87 19.17 12.62
C LYS A 184 -4.90 18.96 14.13
N ASN A 185 -3.88 18.26 14.65
CA ASN A 185 -3.79 17.90 16.06
C ASN A 185 -2.35 17.98 16.61
N LYS A 186 -1.35 18.31 15.78
CA LYS A 186 0.09 18.33 16.09
C LYS A 186 0.70 16.99 16.55
N LYS A 187 -0.13 15.99 16.87
CA LYS A 187 0.30 14.63 17.29
C LYS A 187 0.13 13.60 16.19
N LEU A 188 -0.79 13.85 15.25
CA LEU A 188 -1.13 12.91 14.19
C LEU A 188 -0.20 13.12 12.98
N THR A 189 1.09 12.96 13.22
CA THR A 189 2.12 13.10 12.19
C THR A 189 2.08 11.97 11.17
N HIS A 190 3.05 11.91 10.28
CA HIS A 190 3.12 10.89 9.23
C HIS A 190 2.99 9.47 9.78
N ALA A 191 2.04 8.70 9.23
CA ALA A 191 1.74 7.31 9.62
C ALA A 191 1.53 7.12 11.14
N PHE A 192 0.92 8.12 11.80
CA PHE A 192 0.75 8.14 13.26
C PHE A 192 0.12 6.85 13.81
N SER A 193 -0.85 6.27 13.10
CA SER A 193 -1.54 5.06 13.56
C SER A 193 -0.64 3.83 13.64
N VAL A 194 0.47 3.85 12.92
CA VAL A 194 1.49 2.77 12.92
C VAL A 194 2.58 3.07 13.95
N PHE A 195 3.11 4.30 13.96
CA PHE A 195 4.24 4.67 14.83
C PHE A 195 3.82 5.00 16.27
N GLU A 196 2.58 5.47 16.44
CA GLU A 196 1.98 5.81 17.75
C GLU A 196 0.70 4.99 18.00
N PRO A 197 0.77 3.64 18.03
CA PRO A 197 -0.40 2.77 17.99
C PRO A 197 -1.29 2.88 19.23
N PHE A 198 -0.83 3.53 20.29
CA PHE A 198 -1.55 3.68 21.56
C PHE A 198 -2.28 5.02 21.70
N LEU A 199 -2.23 5.90 20.70
CA LEU A 199 -3.08 7.09 20.66
C LEU A 199 -4.56 6.69 20.50
N PRO A 200 -5.49 7.42 21.12
CA PRO A 200 -6.93 7.18 20.91
C PRO A 200 -7.32 7.21 19.43
N GLU A 201 -6.75 8.15 18.67
CA GLU A 201 -6.99 8.30 17.24
C GLU A 201 -6.45 7.07 16.45
N SER A 202 -5.35 6.48 16.89
CA SER A 202 -4.80 5.25 16.27
C SER A 202 -5.73 4.07 16.51
N GLY A 203 -6.34 3.98 17.69
CA GLY A 203 -7.40 3.01 17.97
C GLY A 203 -8.61 3.20 17.04
N ALA A 204 -9.05 4.45 16.82
CA ALA A 204 -10.12 4.76 15.90
C ALA A 204 -9.77 4.39 14.44
N VAL A 205 -8.52 4.61 13.99
CA VAL A 205 -8.03 4.17 12.67
C VAL A 205 -8.15 2.65 12.52
N ILE A 206 -7.73 1.88 13.52
CA ILE A 206 -7.85 0.41 13.50
C ILE A 206 -9.32 -0.01 13.38
N ASP A 207 -10.22 0.61 14.15
CA ASP A 207 -11.64 0.26 14.14
C ASP A 207 -12.30 0.56 12.78
N MET A 208 -12.00 1.72 12.18
CA MET A 208 -12.49 2.11 10.86
C MET A 208 -11.92 1.21 9.76
N LEU A 209 -10.62 0.94 9.78
CA LEU A 209 -9.96 0.03 8.84
C LEU A 209 -10.60 -1.36 8.89
N VAL A 210 -10.73 -1.93 10.07
CA VAL A 210 -11.34 -3.26 10.27
C VAL A 210 -12.79 -3.30 9.79
N LYS A 211 -13.57 -2.25 10.08
CA LYS A 211 -14.95 -2.12 9.60
C LYS A 211 -15.01 -2.11 8.07
N TYR A 212 -14.08 -1.39 7.42
CA TYR A 212 -14.01 -1.34 5.96
C TYR A 212 -13.61 -2.71 5.37
N LEU A 213 -12.51 -3.29 5.84
CA LEU A 213 -12.01 -4.56 5.32
C LEU A 213 -13.06 -5.68 5.37
N ARG A 214 -13.85 -5.74 6.45
CA ARG A 214 -14.90 -6.76 6.65
C ARG A 214 -16.11 -6.64 5.71
N GLN A 215 -16.15 -5.64 4.84
CA GLN A 215 -17.18 -5.51 3.80
C GLN A 215 -16.88 -6.39 2.58
N PHE A 216 -15.66 -6.83 2.46
CA PHE A 216 -15.12 -7.58 1.33
C PHE A 216 -14.58 -8.94 1.78
#